data_63d618f75b47ccdd0fb207145de6aef3
#
_entry.id   63d618f75b47ccdd0fb207145de6aef3
#
_cell.length_a   1.000
_cell.length_b   1.000
_cell.length_c   1.000
_cell.angle_alpha   90.00
_cell.angle_beta   90.00
_cell.angle_gamma   90.00
#
_symmetry.space_group_name_H-M   'P 1'
#
loop_
_entity.id
_entity.type
_entity.pdbx_description
1 polymer ?
#
loop_
_entity_poly.entity_id
_entity_poly.type
_entity_poly.pdbx_seq_one_letter_code
_entity_poly.pdbx_strand_id
1 'polypeptide(L)'
;MHKLTIVVLLLICWGCGPQLQVYSDYDPSYDLKNYTTFNWGPKINIEAGNNPLYYNELNDKRIKGAALQQLTARGYRFEEGSSDLVVHYHIIIDDQTIIVTDPPGYEYGPYWLRMQTNIRQYQEGTLIIDIMDSHTNNLIWRGWATSAIDMHYSPDHTEVLIKKAVDKIFKKFPKGVKTSASTGFNQAAY
;
A
#
# COMPACT_ATOMS: atom_id res chain seq x y z
N MET A 1 -31.81 28.67 -10.60
CA MET A 1 -30.80 28.55 -9.52
C MET A 1 -30.94 27.23 -8.75
N HIS A 2 -32.10 26.70 -8.40
CA HIS A 2 -32.29 25.44 -7.66
C HIS A 2 -31.75 24.18 -8.36
N LYS A 3 -31.79 24.12 -9.70
CA LYS A 3 -31.28 22.95 -10.46
C LYS A 3 -29.74 22.83 -10.39
N LEU A 4 -29.03 23.96 -10.33
CA LEU A 4 -27.57 23.98 -10.21
C LEU A 4 -27.11 23.53 -8.81
N THR A 5 -27.87 23.90 -7.76
CA THR A 5 -27.59 23.54 -6.37
C THR A 5 -27.75 22.02 -6.15
N ILE A 6 -28.74 21.38 -6.79
CA ILE A 6 -28.97 19.93 -6.72
C ILE A 6 -27.84 19.15 -7.39
N VAL A 7 -27.33 19.62 -8.52
CA VAL A 7 -26.20 18.97 -9.23
C VAL A 7 -24.91 19.06 -8.42
N VAL A 8 -24.65 20.18 -7.74
CA VAL A 8 -23.47 20.33 -6.85
C VAL A 8 -23.59 19.42 -5.62
N LEU A 9 -24.79 19.24 -5.06
CA LEU A 9 -25.02 18.37 -3.90
C LEU A 9 -24.81 16.88 -4.22
N LEU A 10 -25.14 16.46 -5.47
CA LEU A 10 -24.96 15.08 -5.92
C LEU A 10 -23.49 14.67 -6.15
N LEU A 11 -22.58 15.63 -6.35
CA LEU A 11 -21.15 15.38 -6.57
C LEU A 11 -20.36 15.10 -5.26
N ILE A 12 -20.96 15.31 -4.10
CA ILE A 12 -20.28 15.18 -2.79
C ILE A 12 -20.33 13.74 -2.25
N CYS A 13 -21.16 12.84 -2.80
CA CYS A 13 -21.42 11.51 -2.25
C CYS A 13 -20.47 10.39 -2.74
N TRP A 14 -19.37 10.67 -3.44
CA TRP A 14 -18.49 9.64 -4.05
C TRP A 14 -17.27 9.24 -3.20
N GLY A 15 -17.36 9.26 -1.89
CA GLY A 15 -16.20 9.08 -1.01
C GLY A 15 -16.17 7.88 -0.06
N CYS A 16 -17.07 6.92 -0.13
CA CYS A 16 -17.14 5.81 0.84
C CYS A 16 -16.52 4.51 0.27
N GLY A 17 -15.18 4.47 0.13
CA GLY A 17 -14.44 3.23 -0.09
C GLY A 17 -13.75 2.78 1.22
N PRO A 18 -13.34 1.49 1.34
CA PRO A 18 -12.64 1.02 2.52
C PRO A 18 -11.43 1.90 2.79
N GLN A 19 -11.33 2.38 4.04
CA GLN A 19 -10.31 3.35 4.42
C GLN A 19 -8.97 2.62 4.57
N LEU A 20 -8.04 2.88 3.66
CA LEU A 20 -6.67 2.39 3.73
C LEU A 20 -5.91 3.20 4.79
N GLN A 21 -5.49 2.54 5.87
CA GLN A 21 -4.62 3.13 6.90
C GLN A 21 -3.17 2.98 6.47
N VAL A 22 -2.37 4.06 6.53
CA VAL A 22 -1.01 4.06 6.02
C VAL A 22 -0.05 4.73 6.99
N TYR A 23 1.01 4.02 7.31
CA TYR A 23 2.06 4.43 8.24
C TYR A 23 3.44 4.25 7.63
N SER A 24 4.43 4.89 8.20
CA SER A 24 5.84 4.67 7.88
C SER A 24 6.73 4.98 9.07
N ASP A 25 7.87 4.34 9.08
CA ASP A 25 8.94 4.56 10.03
C ASP A 25 10.29 4.57 9.31
N TYR A 26 11.29 5.25 9.84
CA TYR A 26 12.61 5.34 9.21
C TYR A 26 13.71 5.58 10.26
N ASP A 27 14.92 5.14 9.94
CA ASP A 27 16.10 5.40 10.74
C ASP A 27 16.70 6.76 10.36
N PRO A 28 16.70 7.77 11.27
CA PRO A 28 17.18 9.10 10.97
C PRO A 28 18.72 9.18 10.80
N SER A 29 19.45 8.13 11.13
CA SER A 29 20.92 8.07 10.92
C SER A 29 21.29 7.88 9.44
N TYR A 30 20.34 7.50 8.57
CA TYR A 30 20.54 7.30 7.14
C TYR A 30 19.95 8.44 6.33
N ASP A 31 20.76 9.05 5.46
CA ASP A 31 20.26 10.02 4.48
C ASP A 31 19.97 9.32 3.14
N LEU A 32 18.70 9.15 2.86
CA LEU A 32 18.22 8.48 1.63
C LEU A 32 18.66 9.17 0.33
N LYS A 33 19.19 10.39 0.39
CA LYS A 33 19.73 11.09 -0.79
C LYS A 33 21.09 10.55 -1.23
N ASN A 34 21.77 9.80 -0.38
CA ASN A 34 23.07 9.19 -0.68
C ASN A 34 22.95 7.91 -1.51
N TYR A 35 21.74 7.40 -1.71
CA TYR A 35 21.43 6.19 -2.43
C TYR A 35 20.84 6.51 -3.79
N THR A 36 21.25 5.77 -4.82
CA THR A 36 20.84 6.03 -6.21
C THR A 36 20.25 4.81 -6.90
N THR A 37 20.59 3.62 -6.44
CA THR A 37 20.20 2.36 -7.04
C THR A 37 19.48 1.47 -6.05
N PHE A 38 18.62 0.58 -6.58
CA PHE A 38 17.95 -0.42 -5.77
C PHE A 38 17.79 -1.74 -6.53
N ASN A 39 17.68 -2.81 -5.78
CA ASN A 39 17.35 -4.15 -6.26
C ASN A 39 16.24 -4.75 -5.40
N TRP A 40 15.64 -5.82 -5.88
CA TRP A 40 14.70 -6.60 -5.10
C TRP A 40 15.45 -7.58 -4.20
N GLY A 41 15.01 -7.70 -2.97
CA GLY A 41 15.41 -8.80 -2.10
C GLY A 41 15.02 -10.16 -2.67
N PRO A 42 15.53 -11.25 -2.08
CA PRO A 42 15.19 -12.60 -2.52
C PRO A 42 13.68 -12.78 -2.58
N LYS A 43 13.21 -13.61 -3.53
CA LYS A 43 11.77 -13.94 -3.63
C LYS A 43 11.27 -14.42 -2.28
N ILE A 44 10.14 -13.89 -1.86
CA ILE A 44 9.46 -14.38 -0.67
C ILE A 44 9.19 -15.87 -0.91
N ASN A 45 9.76 -16.71 -0.06
CA ASN A 45 9.42 -18.12 -0.07
C ASN A 45 7.92 -18.21 0.27
N ILE A 46 7.14 -18.68 -0.68
CA ILE A 46 5.73 -19.01 -0.44
C ILE A 46 5.76 -20.27 0.42
N GLU A 47 5.92 -20.08 1.72
CA GLU A 47 5.95 -21.18 2.66
C GLU A 47 4.58 -21.90 2.65
N ALA A 48 4.64 -23.21 2.80
CA ALA A 48 3.45 -24.04 2.96
C ALA A 48 2.64 -23.55 4.16
N GLY A 49 1.55 -22.83 3.91
CA GLY A 49 0.69 -22.19 4.92
C GLY A 49 0.17 -20.82 4.51
N ASN A 50 0.82 -20.15 3.59
CA ASN A 50 0.33 -18.87 3.06
C ASN A 50 -0.80 -19.07 2.05
N ASN A 51 -1.87 -18.33 2.19
CA ASN A 51 -3.01 -18.41 1.28
C ASN A 51 -2.60 -18.02 -0.16
N PRO A 52 -2.68 -18.94 -1.16
CA PRO A 52 -2.23 -18.69 -2.54
C PRO A 52 -3.05 -17.60 -3.27
N LEU A 53 -4.20 -17.21 -2.75
CA LEU A 53 -4.96 -16.08 -3.29
C LEU A 53 -4.20 -14.76 -3.14
N TYR A 54 -3.42 -14.62 -2.09
CA TYR A 54 -2.64 -13.40 -1.81
C TYR A 54 -1.17 -13.55 -2.18
N TYR A 55 -0.60 -14.73 -1.90
CA TYR A 55 0.80 -15.04 -2.17
C TYR A 55 0.92 -15.79 -3.49
N ASN A 56 1.05 -15.06 -4.59
CA ASN A 56 1.21 -15.61 -5.92
C ASN A 56 2.08 -14.71 -6.80
N GLU A 57 2.55 -15.27 -7.90
CA GLU A 57 3.45 -14.57 -8.83
C GLU A 57 2.79 -13.35 -9.49
N LEU A 58 1.47 -13.35 -9.67
CA LEU A 58 0.77 -12.21 -10.27
C LEU A 58 0.77 -11.01 -9.32
N ASN A 59 0.52 -11.26 -8.04
CA ASN A 59 0.58 -10.20 -7.02
C ASN A 59 2.02 -9.74 -6.77
N ASP A 60 3.03 -10.63 -6.82
CA ASP A 60 4.45 -10.25 -6.80
C ASP A 60 4.76 -9.24 -7.92
N LYS A 61 4.37 -9.55 -9.15
CA LYS A 61 4.57 -8.66 -10.31
C LYS A 61 3.85 -7.31 -10.15
N ARG A 62 2.62 -7.32 -9.62
CA ARG A 62 1.84 -6.10 -9.37
C ARG A 62 2.51 -5.20 -8.33
N ILE A 63 2.92 -5.78 -7.19
CA ILE A 63 3.57 -5.03 -6.11
C ILE A 63 4.91 -4.46 -6.59
N LYS A 64 5.77 -5.29 -7.18
CA LYS A 64 7.06 -4.87 -7.71
C LYS A 64 6.92 -3.82 -8.81
N GLY A 65 5.97 -4.00 -9.73
CA GLY A 65 5.71 -3.03 -10.79
C GLY A 65 5.27 -1.67 -10.27
N ALA A 66 4.36 -1.64 -9.29
CA ALA A 66 3.92 -0.41 -8.66
C ALA A 66 5.05 0.27 -7.86
N ALA A 67 5.83 -0.49 -7.09
CA ALA A 67 6.95 0.04 -6.32
C ALA A 67 8.10 0.53 -7.22
N LEU A 68 8.41 -0.18 -8.31
CA LEU A 68 9.36 0.25 -9.33
C LEU A 68 8.98 1.63 -9.87
N GLN A 69 7.71 1.82 -10.24
CA GLN A 69 7.21 3.11 -10.73
C GLN A 69 7.41 4.23 -9.69
N GLN A 70 7.16 3.95 -8.42
CA GLN A 70 7.30 4.93 -7.34
C GLN A 70 8.76 5.30 -7.06
N LEU A 71 9.67 4.32 -7.07
CA LEU A 71 11.09 4.54 -6.83
C LEU A 71 11.75 5.28 -8.01
N THR A 72 11.45 4.86 -9.24
CA THR A 72 11.99 5.55 -10.43
C THR A 72 11.49 6.99 -10.56
N ALA A 73 10.23 7.26 -10.22
CA ALA A 73 9.70 8.62 -10.16
C ALA A 73 10.40 9.52 -9.12
N ARG A 74 11.14 8.91 -8.17
CA ARG A 74 11.94 9.60 -7.14
C ARG A 74 13.43 9.67 -7.47
N GLY A 75 13.83 9.18 -8.65
CA GLY A 75 15.19 9.24 -9.13
C GLY A 75 16.04 8.01 -8.81
N TYR A 76 15.50 6.98 -8.17
CA TYR A 76 16.20 5.72 -7.98
C TYR A 76 16.18 4.89 -9.26
N ARG A 77 17.28 4.18 -9.54
CA ARG A 77 17.39 3.28 -10.69
C ARG A 77 17.37 1.83 -10.22
N PHE A 78 16.63 1.00 -10.94
CA PHE A 78 16.68 -0.43 -10.72
C PHE A 78 17.98 -0.98 -11.32
N GLU A 79 18.72 -1.79 -10.54
CA GLU A 79 19.99 -2.38 -10.96
C GLU A 79 20.09 -3.81 -10.40
N GLU A 80 20.16 -4.80 -11.31
CA GLU A 80 20.32 -6.19 -10.89
C GLU A 80 21.74 -6.43 -10.35
N GLY A 81 21.83 -7.17 -9.24
CA GLY A 81 23.09 -7.52 -8.61
C GLY A 81 23.50 -6.53 -7.52
N SER A 82 24.53 -5.72 -7.76
CA SER A 82 25.01 -4.75 -6.76
C SER A 82 24.23 -3.46 -6.84
N SER A 83 23.50 -3.13 -5.80
CA SER A 83 22.73 -1.90 -5.67
C SER A 83 22.92 -1.29 -4.28
N ASP A 84 22.61 -0.01 -4.12
CA ASP A 84 22.72 0.69 -2.84
C ASP A 84 21.66 0.23 -1.84
N LEU A 85 20.45 -0.05 -2.36
CA LEU A 85 19.27 -0.41 -1.57
C LEU A 85 18.75 -1.79 -1.95
N VAL A 86 18.21 -2.50 -0.98
CA VAL A 86 17.45 -3.73 -1.20
C VAL A 86 16.02 -3.50 -0.75
N VAL A 87 15.07 -3.77 -1.64
CA VAL A 87 13.64 -3.59 -1.37
C VAL A 87 12.99 -4.95 -1.14
N HIS A 88 12.33 -5.09 0.00
CA HIS A 88 11.52 -6.24 0.35
C HIS A 88 10.06 -5.82 0.47
N TYR A 89 9.15 -6.77 0.34
CA TYR A 89 7.77 -6.56 0.72
C TYR A 89 7.23 -7.80 1.45
N HIS A 90 6.23 -7.60 2.29
CA HIS A 90 5.53 -8.65 3.01
C HIS A 90 4.03 -8.41 2.91
N ILE A 91 3.27 -9.48 2.85
CA ILE A 91 1.81 -9.45 2.97
C ILE A 91 1.45 -10.18 4.25
N ILE A 92 0.59 -9.59 5.06
CA ILE A 92 0.03 -10.22 6.27
C ILE A 92 -1.48 -10.22 6.09
N ILE A 93 -2.10 -11.36 6.34
CA ILE A 93 -3.55 -11.52 6.31
C ILE A 93 -4.00 -12.03 7.66
N ASP A 94 -4.82 -11.24 8.33
CA ASP A 94 -5.34 -11.55 9.65
C ASP A 94 -6.86 -11.60 9.65
N ASP A 95 -7.42 -12.60 10.32
CA ASP A 95 -8.85 -12.69 10.57
C ASP A 95 -9.24 -11.77 11.73
N GLN A 96 -10.14 -10.85 11.50
CA GLN A 96 -10.63 -9.90 12.49
C GLN A 96 -12.08 -10.20 12.85
N THR A 97 -12.40 -10.05 14.12
CA THR A 97 -13.76 -10.20 14.63
C THR A 97 -14.24 -8.91 15.27
N ILE A 98 -15.35 -8.37 14.76
CA ILE A 98 -16.00 -7.20 15.38
C ILE A 98 -17.30 -7.67 16.03
N ILE A 99 -17.48 -7.29 17.29
CA ILE A 99 -18.73 -7.44 18.00
C ILE A 99 -19.47 -6.10 17.87
N VAL A 100 -20.52 -6.07 17.07
CA VAL A 100 -21.39 -4.89 16.93
C VAL A 100 -22.61 -5.11 17.82
N THR A 101 -22.73 -4.29 18.85
CA THR A 101 -23.95 -4.26 19.66
C THR A 101 -24.82 -3.13 19.10
N ASP A 102 -25.86 -3.48 18.37
CA ASP A 102 -26.81 -2.49 17.91
C ASP A 102 -27.59 -1.92 19.12
N PRO A 103 -27.73 -0.59 19.22
CA PRO A 103 -28.59 -0.02 20.23
C PRO A 103 -30.01 -0.56 20.04
N PRO A 104 -30.76 -0.78 21.11
CA PRO A 104 -32.11 -1.30 21.02
C PRO A 104 -32.95 -0.40 20.12
N GLY A 105 -33.45 -0.97 19.03
CA GLY A 105 -34.36 -0.27 18.13
C GLY A 105 -35.61 0.17 18.92
N TYR A 106 -36.02 1.40 18.72
CA TYR A 106 -37.27 1.90 19.21
C TYR A 106 -38.41 1.19 18.43
N GLU A 107 -38.78 0.00 18.87
CA GLU A 107 -40.08 -0.56 18.49
C GLU A 107 -41.08 -0.11 19.51
N TYR A 108 -42.13 0.54 19.02
CA TYR A 108 -43.32 0.92 19.80
C TYR A 108 -44.03 -0.37 20.26
N GLY A 109 -43.64 -0.89 21.42
CA GLY A 109 -44.27 -2.01 22.07
C GLY A 109 -43.70 -2.20 23.48
N PRO A 110 -44.56 -2.44 24.49
CA PRO A 110 -44.08 -2.72 25.82
C PRO A 110 -43.43 -4.11 25.79
N TYR A 111 -42.21 -4.17 26.27
CA TYR A 111 -41.42 -5.37 26.54
C TYR A 111 -40.36 -5.79 25.51
N TRP A 112 -39.13 -5.84 26.07
CA TRP A 112 -37.93 -6.54 25.67
C TRP A 112 -36.98 -5.73 24.77
N LEU A 113 -36.11 -5.00 25.46
CA LEU A 113 -34.77 -4.64 24.96
C LEU A 113 -34.00 -5.92 24.62
N ARG A 114 -34.13 -6.40 23.41
CA ARG A 114 -33.20 -7.38 22.89
C ARG A 114 -32.01 -6.62 22.30
N MET A 115 -30.92 -6.55 23.04
CA MET A 115 -29.63 -6.24 22.48
C MET A 115 -29.27 -7.36 21.48
N GLN A 116 -29.32 -7.06 20.19
CA GLN A 116 -28.80 -7.97 19.19
C GLN A 116 -27.30 -7.74 19.07
N THR A 117 -26.53 -8.73 19.55
CA THR A 117 -25.09 -8.75 19.34
C THR A 117 -24.83 -9.43 18.02
N ASN A 118 -24.38 -8.66 17.04
CA ASN A 118 -23.94 -9.19 15.75
C ASN A 118 -22.43 -9.36 15.76
N ILE A 119 -21.98 -10.60 15.53
CA ILE A 119 -20.55 -10.90 15.33
C ILE A 119 -20.29 -10.80 13.83
N ARG A 120 -19.40 -9.89 13.43
CA ARG A 120 -18.93 -9.79 12.04
C ARG A 120 -17.47 -10.18 11.99
N GLN A 121 -17.18 -11.16 11.15
CA GLN A 121 -15.81 -11.55 10.82
C GLN A 121 -15.43 -10.92 9.49
N TYR A 122 -14.22 -10.39 9.40
CA TYR A 122 -13.64 -9.88 8.17
C TYR A 122 -12.13 -10.15 8.16
N GLN A 123 -11.53 -10.18 6.98
CA GLN A 123 -10.09 -10.28 6.85
C GLN A 123 -9.47 -8.90 6.70
N GLU A 124 -8.33 -8.72 7.34
CA GLU A 124 -7.50 -7.53 7.21
C GLU A 124 -6.20 -7.90 6.49
N GLY A 125 -5.88 -7.14 5.45
CA GLY A 125 -4.64 -7.29 4.70
C GLY A 125 -3.71 -6.12 4.98
N THR A 126 -2.45 -6.44 5.31
CA THR A 126 -1.38 -5.46 5.48
C THR A 126 -0.29 -5.72 4.44
N LEU A 127 -0.01 -4.73 3.60
CA LEU A 127 1.15 -4.71 2.72
C LEU A 127 2.25 -3.88 3.40
N ILE A 128 3.41 -4.49 3.63
CA ILE A 128 4.61 -3.84 4.18
C ILE A 128 5.65 -3.74 3.07
N ILE A 129 6.31 -2.60 2.95
CA ILE A 129 7.47 -2.39 2.08
C ILE A 129 8.64 -1.94 2.94
N ASP A 130 9.73 -2.68 2.87
CA ASP A 130 10.97 -2.44 3.58
C ASP A 130 12.06 -2.02 2.62
N ILE A 131 12.81 -1.01 2.98
CA ILE A 131 14.01 -0.58 2.26
C ILE A 131 15.20 -0.71 3.20
N MET A 132 16.17 -1.50 2.76
CA MET A 132 17.37 -1.82 3.52
C MET A 132 18.60 -1.26 2.81
N ASP A 133 19.58 -0.87 3.58
CA ASP A 133 20.93 -0.61 3.08
C ASP A 133 21.59 -1.93 2.67
N SER A 134 22.06 -2.03 1.43
CA SER A 134 22.61 -3.30 0.91
C SER A 134 23.96 -3.68 1.50
N HIS A 135 24.73 -2.72 2.04
CA HIS A 135 26.06 -2.95 2.59
C HIS A 135 25.99 -3.41 4.04
N THR A 136 25.09 -2.80 4.83
CA THR A 136 24.95 -3.08 6.26
C THR A 136 23.84 -4.06 6.58
N ASN A 137 22.92 -4.32 5.62
CA ASN A 137 21.67 -5.05 5.80
C ASN A 137 20.76 -4.46 6.90
N ASN A 138 20.91 -3.17 7.20
CA ASN A 138 20.06 -2.49 8.15
C ASN A 138 18.77 -2.02 7.47
N LEU A 139 17.64 -2.16 8.18
CA LEU A 139 16.38 -1.56 7.78
C LEU A 139 16.47 -0.05 7.97
N ILE A 140 16.34 0.70 6.87
CA ILE A 140 16.46 2.16 6.89
C ILE A 140 15.12 2.86 6.72
N TRP A 141 14.15 2.19 6.11
CA TRP A 141 12.79 2.69 5.99
C TRP A 141 11.80 1.54 5.86
N ARG A 142 10.65 1.68 6.51
CA ARG A 142 9.49 0.80 6.41
C ARG A 142 8.24 1.62 6.19
N GLY A 143 7.42 1.21 5.25
CA GLY A 143 6.07 1.74 5.07
C GLY A 143 5.07 0.61 4.98
N TRP A 144 3.87 0.81 5.55
CA TRP A 144 2.84 -0.21 5.46
C TRP A 144 1.45 0.39 5.30
N ALA A 145 0.60 -0.39 4.68
CA ALA A 145 -0.79 -0.05 4.44
C ALA A 145 -1.69 -1.21 4.84
N THR A 146 -2.70 -0.92 5.64
CA THR A 146 -3.66 -1.89 6.17
C THR A 146 -5.07 -1.54 5.71
N SER A 147 -5.84 -2.55 5.28
CA SER A 147 -7.23 -2.40 4.86
C SER A 147 -8.00 -3.70 5.08
N ALA A 148 -9.31 -3.58 5.33
CA ALA A 148 -10.19 -4.73 5.20
C ALA A 148 -10.15 -5.24 3.75
N ILE A 149 -10.12 -6.55 3.59
CA ILE A 149 -10.12 -7.24 2.29
C ILE A 149 -11.31 -8.19 2.20
N ASP A 150 -11.78 -8.41 0.98
CA ASP A 150 -12.80 -9.39 0.66
C ASP A 150 -12.19 -10.47 -0.24
N MET A 151 -12.36 -11.74 0.13
CA MET A 151 -11.90 -12.87 -0.67
C MET A 151 -12.55 -12.98 -2.05
N HIS A 152 -13.68 -12.26 -2.27
CA HIS A 152 -14.41 -12.25 -3.52
C HIS A 152 -13.96 -11.14 -4.48
N TYR A 153 -12.88 -10.42 -4.17
CA TYR A 153 -12.35 -9.41 -5.07
C TYR A 153 -11.91 -10.01 -6.41
N SER A 154 -12.35 -9.37 -7.48
CA SER A 154 -11.88 -9.72 -8.82
C SER A 154 -10.37 -9.43 -8.95
N PRO A 155 -9.67 -10.08 -9.90
CA PRO A 155 -8.26 -9.79 -10.17
C PRO A 155 -7.99 -8.30 -10.46
N ASP A 156 -8.89 -7.63 -11.18
CA ASP A 156 -8.77 -6.20 -11.49
C ASP A 156 -8.90 -5.34 -10.23
N HIS A 157 -9.82 -5.70 -9.34
CA HIS A 157 -9.97 -4.99 -8.06
C HIS A 157 -8.73 -5.17 -7.18
N THR A 158 -8.18 -6.39 -7.12
CA THR A 158 -6.94 -6.68 -6.40
C THR A 158 -5.77 -5.84 -6.93
N GLU A 159 -5.64 -5.69 -8.24
CA GLU A 159 -4.61 -4.85 -8.86
C GLU A 159 -4.76 -3.39 -8.47
N VAL A 160 -5.98 -2.85 -8.53
CA VAL A 160 -6.27 -1.47 -8.11
C VAL A 160 -5.95 -1.25 -6.64
N LEU A 161 -6.29 -2.20 -5.77
CA LEU A 161 -5.98 -2.11 -4.34
C LEU A 161 -4.48 -2.13 -4.06
N ILE A 162 -3.75 -3.06 -4.68
CA ILE A 162 -2.29 -3.15 -4.55
C ILE A 162 -1.65 -1.83 -5.00
N LYS A 163 -2.00 -1.34 -6.18
CA LYS A 163 -1.47 -0.08 -6.70
C LYS A 163 -1.77 1.08 -5.76
N LYS A 164 -3.00 1.19 -5.28
CA LYS A 164 -3.41 2.24 -4.33
C LYS A 164 -2.65 2.14 -3.00
N ALA A 165 -2.41 0.92 -2.50
CA ALA A 165 -1.65 0.71 -1.28
C ALA A 165 -0.19 1.17 -1.47
N VAL A 166 0.49 0.68 -2.51
CA VAL A 166 1.87 1.07 -2.84
C VAL A 166 2.00 2.58 -3.04
N ASP A 167 1.11 3.19 -3.83
CA ASP A 167 1.11 4.64 -4.06
C ASP A 167 1.00 5.43 -2.75
N LYS A 168 0.13 5.00 -1.84
CA LYS A 168 -0.05 5.68 -0.55
C LYS A 168 1.12 5.44 0.40
N ILE A 169 1.70 4.24 0.43
CA ILE A 169 2.91 3.92 1.20
C ILE A 169 4.04 4.85 0.75
N PHE A 170 4.31 4.93 -0.54
CA PHE A 170 5.38 5.77 -1.05
C PHE A 170 5.14 7.28 -0.94
N LYS A 171 3.89 7.74 -0.72
CA LYS A 171 3.65 9.15 -0.33
C LYS A 171 4.27 9.51 1.02
N LYS A 172 4.52 8.52 1.88
CA LYS A 172 5.22 8.66 3.16
C LYS A 172 6.73 8.53 3.03
N PHE A 173 7.22 7.99 1.91
CA PHE A 173 8.65 7.86 1.64
C PHE A 173 9.27 9.25 1.44
N PRO A 174 10.43 9.55 2.05
CA PRO A 174 11.11 10.82 1.88
C PRO A 174 11.34 11.14 0.40
N LYS A 175 11.26 12.41 0.04
CA LYS A 175 11.54 12.85 -1.34
C LYS A 175 13.00 12.56 -1.65
N GLY A 176 13.24 11.71 -2.65
CA GLY A 176 14.56 11.28 -3.06
C GLY A 176 15.42 12.38 -3.71
N VAL A 177 16.54 11.97 -4.26
CA VAL A 177 17.53 12.80 -4.94
C VAL A 177 16.86 13.64 -6.02
N LYS A 178 17.10 14.95 -6.03
CA LYS A 178 16.85 15.77 -7.22
C LYS A 178 17.82 15.29 -8.29
N THR A 179 17.36 14.52 -9.25
CA THR A 179 18.13 14.30 -10.47
C THR A 179 18.37 15.65 -11.09
N SER A 180 19.59 16.17 -10.99
CA SER A 180 20.02 17.28 -11.85
C SER A 180 19.89 16.73 -13.26
N ALA A 181 18.91 17.25 -14.02
CA ALA A 181 18.78 16.97 -15.44
C ALA A 181 20.16 17.17 -16.07
N SER A 182 20.72 16.13 -16.69
CA SER A 182 21.95 16.23 -17.44
C SER A 182 21.70 17.16 -18.63
N THR A 183 22.02 18.43 -18.42
CA THR A 183 22.21 19.38 -19.51
C THR A 183 23.47 18.93 -20.24
N GLY A 184 23.31 18.41 -21.45
CA GLY A 184 24.48 18.11 -22.27
C GLY A 184 24.27 17.08 -23.35
N PHE A 185 23.25 17.25 -24.18
CA PHE A 185 23.34 16.71 -25.54
C PHE A 185 24.02 17.79 -26.40
N ASN A 186 25.34 17.79 -26.40
CA ASN A 186 26.12 18.59 -27.34
C ASN A 186 26.09 17.85 -28.67
N GLN A 187 25.27 18.35 -29.59
CA GLN A 187 25.47 18.10 -31.03
C GLN A 187 26.73 18.87 -31.45
N ALA A 188 27.77 18.15 -31.79
CA ALA A 188 28.84 18.64 -32.66
C ALA A 188 29.00 17.60 -33.73
N ALA A 189 28.47 17.86 -34.86
CA ALA A 189 29.03 18.17 -36.18
C ALA A 189 30.34 17.42 -36.48
N TYR A 190 30.31 16.50 -37.37
CA TYR A 190 30.99 16.36 -38.70
C TYR A 190 30.65 15.02 -39.28
#